data_1614d65225c9cb1805830c35c41bafb4
#
_entry.id   1614d65225c9cb1805830c35c41bafb4
#
_cell.length_a   1.000
_cell.length_b   1.000
_cell.length_c   1.000
_cell.angle_alpha   90.00
_cell.angle_beta   90.00
_cell.angle_gamma   90.00
#
_symmetry.space_group_name_H-M   'P 1'
#
loop_
_entity.id
_entity.type
_entity.pdbx_description
1 polymer ?
#
loop_
_entity_poly.entity_id
_entity_poly.type
_entity_poly.pdbx_seq_one_letter_code
_entity_poly.pdbx_strand_id
1 'polypeptide(L)'
;TDRCPRLIQAYLEQPGSGEIGTGPILRAAFEAGIRIAVPVVDTVEPGRMRLVGWDPDTPLRPNRFGIPEPDSGEDIDRMDVDLWFVPALGAARSGARIGHGAGYYDRILAGAPGFKAALLPQACLLDHIPLEPHDVRLDAMVTESGVILPYL
;
A
#
# COMPACT_ATOMS: atom_id res chain seq x y z
N THR A 1 2.43 -20.37 -0.59
CA THR A 1 1.90 -20.44 0.79
C THR A 1 0.42 -20.15 0.76
N ASP A 2 -0.38 -21.18 0.95
CA ASP A 2 -1.85 -21.13 0.94
C ASP A 2 -2.46 -20.55 2.23
N ARG A 3 -1.77 -19.64 2.89
CA ARG A 3 -2.30 -19.04 4.10
C ARG A 3 -2.97 -17.73 3.79
N CYS A 4 -4.22 -17.61 4.20
CA CYS A 4 -4.93 -16.34 4.21
C CYS A 4 -4.16 -15.36 5.10
N PRO A 5 -3.93 -14.11 4.67
CA PRO A 5 -3.27 -13.12 5.50
C PRO A 5 -4.10 -12.83 6.75
N ARG A 6 -3.43 -12.59 7.88
CA ARG A 6 -4.07 -12.20 9.14
C ARG A 6 -4.09 -10.69 9.34
N LEU A 7 -3.14 -10.02 8.73
CA LEU A 7 -3.00 -8.57 8.78
C LEU A 7 -2.60 -8.04 7.41
N ILE A 8 -3.41 -7.17 6.86
CA ILE A 8 -3.11 -6.46 5.62
C ILE A 8 -2.84 -4.99 5.89
N GLN A 9 -1.99 -4.39 5.08
CA GLN A 9 -1.84 -2.95 4.99
C GLN A 9 -2.47 -2.49 3.67
N ALA A 10 -3.26 -1.42 3.73
CA ALA A 10 -3.79 -0.80 2.53
C ALA A 10 -3.79 0.73 2.69
N TYR A 11 -3.54 1.43 1.60
CA TYR A 11 -3.67 2.87 1.58
C TYR A 11 -5.14 3.28 1.53
N LEU A 12 -5.45 4.45 2.07
CA LEU A 12 -6.74 5.10 1.86
C LEU A 12 -6.59 6.06 0.68
N GLU A 13 -7.43 5.89 -0.31
CA GLU A 13 -7.32 6.69 -1.53
C GLU A 13 -7.60 8.17 -1.27
N GLN A 14 -6.82 9.02 -1.91
CA GLN A 14 -7.10 10.45 -1.98
C GLN A 14 -7.98 10.70 -3.21
N PRO A 15 -9.14 11.36 -3.07
CA PRO A 15 -9.97 11.71 -4.23
C PRO A 15 -9.18 12.49 -5.29
N GLY A 16 -9.25 12.05 -6.54
CA GLY A 16 -8.58 12.70 -7.66
C GLY A 16 -7.08 12.40 -7.81
N SER A 17 -6.52 11.49 -7.01
CA SER A 17 -5.08 11.15 -7.07
C SER A 17 -4.70 10.26 -8.26
N GLY A 18 -5.66 9.62 -8.90
CA GLY A 18 -5.41 8.62 -9.94
C GLY A 18 -5.09 7.22 -9.41
N GLU A 19 -5.04 7.05 -8.10
CA GLU A 19 -4.86 5.74 -7.47
C GLU A 19 -6.12 4.89 -7.58
N ILE A 20 -5.93 3.57 -7.66
CA ILE A 20 -7.06 2.64 -7.59
C ILE A 20 -7.61 2.64 -6.16
N GLY A 21 -8.94 2.77 -6.06
CA GLY A 21 -9.61 2.76 -4.76
C GLY A 21 -9.51 1.42 -4.05
N THR A 22 -9.21 1.46 -2.77
CA THR A 22 -9.07 0.27 -1.91
C THR A 22 -10.32 -0.07 -1.12
N GLY A 23 -11.37 0.76 -1.20
CA GLY A 23 -12.62 0.56 -0.44
C GLY A 23 -13.18 -0.86 -0.48
N PRO A 24 -13.35 -1.46 -1.67
CA PRO A 24 -13.85 -2.84 -1.77
C PRO A 24 -12.93 -3.87 -1.10
N ILE A 25 -11.62 -3.69 -1.18
CA ILE A 25 -10.63 -4.57 -0.54
C ILE A 25 -10.75 -4.47 0.99
N LEU A 26 -10.83 -3.25 1.51
CA LEU A 26 -10.96 -2.99 2.94
C LEU A 26 -12.24 -3.63 3.50
N ARG A 27 -13.35 -3.49 2.79
CA ARG A 27 -14.61 -4.07 3.19
C ARG A 27 -14.56 -5.59 3.20
N ALA A 28 -14.05 -6.20 2.12
CA ALA A 28 -13.92 -7.65 2.01
C ALA A 28 -12.99 -8.22 3.09
N ALA A 29 -11.88 -7.56 3.37
CA ALA A 29 -10.96 -7.97 4.41
C ALA A 29 -11.60 -7.91 5.80
N PHE A 30 -12.30 -6.82 6.10
CA PHE A 30 -13.01 -6.66 7.37
C PHE A 30 -14.07 -7.75 7.56
N GLU A 31 -14.91 -8.01 6.55
CA GLU A 31 -15.94 -9.05 6.58
C GLU A 31 -15.34 -10.45 6.75
N ALA A 32 -14.14 -10.68 6.25
CA ALA A 32 -13.40 -11.93 6.41
C ALA A 32 -12.67 -12.06 7.76
N GLY A 33 -12.77 -11.08 8.63
CA GLY A 33 -12.08 -11.07 9.92
C GLY A 33 -10.58 -10.80 9.84
N ILE A 34 -10.11 -10.24 8.73
CA ILE A 34 -8.70 -9.87 8.53
C ILE A 34 -8.46 -8.49 9.15
N ARG A 35 -7.41 -8.38 9.96
CA ARG A 35 -7.00 -7.08 10.52
C ARG A 35 -6.46 -6.18 9.42
N ILE A 36 -6.70 -4.88 9.56
CA ILE A 36 -6.32 -3.88 8.57
C ILE A 36 -5.49 -2.80 9.24
N ALA A 37 -4.37 -2.44 8.62
CA ALA A 37 -3.55 -1.30 8.98
C ALA A 37 -3.53 -0.29 7.83
N VAL A 38 -3.62 0.98 8.17
CA VAL A 38 -3.55 2.09 7.21
C VAL A 38 -2.43 3.04 7.58
N PRO A 39 -1.84 3.75 6.60
CA PRO A 39 -0.73 4.64 6.88
C PRO A 39 -1.19 5.97 7.47
N VAL A 40 -0.40 6.47 8.41
CA VAL A 40 -0.52 7.82 8.98
C VAL A 40 0.83 8.50 8.84
N VAL A 41 0.85 9.70 8.25
CA VAL A 41 2.09 10.46 8.09
C VAL A 41 2.58 10.92 9.45
N ASP A 42 3.87 10.72 9.71
CA ASP A 42 4.48 11.18 10.95
C ASP A 42 4.61 12.71 10.93
N THR A 43 4.11 13.35 11.97
CA THR A 43 4.17 14.82 12.11
C THR A 43 5.50 15.30 12.67
N VAL A 44 6.26 14.42 13.30
CA VAL A 44 7.55 14.73 13.95
C VAL A 44 8.71 14.49 13.00
N GLU A 45 8.71 13.36 12.29
CA GLU A 45 9.77 12.99 11.35
C GLU A 45 9.27 13.11 9.90
N PRO A 46 9.70 14.15 9.15
CA PRO A 46 9.33 14.30 7.74
C PRO A 46 9.76 13.09 6.91
N GLY A 47 8.87 12.65 6.02
CA GLY A 47 9.13 11.53 5.12
C GLY A 47 8.87 10.15 5.72
N ARG A 48 8.49 10.07 6.99
CA ARG A 48 8.09 8.83 7.64
C ARG A 48 6.60 8.72 7.80
N MET A 49 6.12 7.49 7.84
CA MET A 49 4.76 7.17 8.22
C MET A 49 4.75 5.99 9.18
N ARG A 50 3.69 5.89 9.95
CA ARG A 50 3.41 4.76 10.84
C ARG A 50 2.13 4.08 10.39
N LEU A 51 1.88 2.89 10.90
CA LEU A 51 0.66 2.14 10.60
C LEU A 51 -0.26 2.14 11.81
N VAL A 52 -1.55 2.31 11.55
CA VAL A 52 -2.58 2.36 12.58
C VAL A 52 -3.71 1.41 12.19
N GLY A 53 -4.26 0.70 13.15
CA GLY A 53 -5.41 -0.19 12.93
C GLY A 53 -6.63 0.58 12.43
N TRP A 54 -7.36 -0.04 11.52
CA TRP A 54 -8.54 0.55 10.88
C TRP A 54 -9.70 -0.45 10.84
N ASP A 55 -10.91 0.05 11.00
CA ASP A 55 -12.16 -0.64 10.69
C ASP A 55 -13.15 0.35 10.05
N PRO A 56 -14.32 -0.11 9.54
CA PRO A 56 -15.28 0.77 8.87
C PRO A 56 -15.83 1.91 9.74
N ASP A 57 -15.79 1.77 11.05
CA ASP A 57 -16.29 2.78 11.99
C ASP A 57 -15.20 3.76 12.45
N THR A 58 -13.95 3.56 12.02
CA THR A 58 -12.83 4.43 12.38
C THR A 58 -13.03 5.83 11.81
N PRO A 59 -13.09 6.89 12.67
CA PRO A 59 -13.17 8.26 12.19
C PRO A 59 -11.91 8.65 11.43
N LEU A 60 -12.08 9.30 10.29
CA LEU A 60 -11.00 9.76 9.42
C LEU A 60 -10.99 11.28 9.32
N ARG A 61 -9.81 11.86 9.25
CA ARG A 61 -9.58 13.27 8.92
C ARG A 61 -8.54 13.40 7.83
N PRO A 62 -8.69 14.35 6.90
CA PRO A 62 -7.65 14.61 5.91
C PRO A 62 -6.40 15.18 6.61
N ASN A 63 -5.23 14.66 6.22
CA ASN A 63 -3.95 15.23 6.63
C ASN A 63 -3.62 16.48 5.78
N ARG A 64 -2.41 17.05 5.95
CA ARG A 64 -1.95 18.23 5.20
C ARG A 64 -1.91 18.02 3.69
N PHE A 65 -1.90 16.77 3.21
CA PHE A 65 -1.92 16.42 1.79
C PHE A 65 -3.33 16.08 1.28
N GLY A 66 -4.35 16.17 2.14
CA GLY A 66 -5.73 15.79 1.81
C GLY A 66 -5.99 14.29 1.85
N ILE A 67 -5.06 13.49 2.35
CA ILE A 67 -5.21 12.04 2.47
C ILE A 67 -5.96 11.72 3.77
N PRO A 68 -7.04 10.92 3.72
CA PRO A 68 -7.73 10.52 4.94
C PRO A 68 -6.82 9.70 5.86
N GLU A 69 -6.86 10.01 7.15
CA GLU A 69 -6.11 9.29 8.17
C GLU A 69 -6.97 9.08 9.42
N PRO A 70 -6.82 7.95 10.14
CA PRO A 70 -7.40 7.80 11.46
C PRO A 70 -6.87 8.86 12.44
N ASP A 71 -7.78 9.44 13.25
CA ASP A 71 -7.38 10.35 14.32
C ASP A 71 -6.62 9.64 15.44
N SER A 72 -6.98 8.39 15.68
CA SER A 72 -6.41 7.55 16.72
C SER A 72 -6.59 6.09 16.34
N GLY A 73 -5.91 5.22 17.04
CA GLY A 73 -6.02 3.78 16.85
C GLY A 73 -4.79 3.07 17.39
N GLU A 74 -4.83 1.75 17.30
CA GLU A 74 -3.72 0.89 17.70
C GLU A 74 -2.55 1.06 16.72
N ASP A 75 -1.36 1.30 17.25
CA ASP A 75 -0.14 1.25 16.44
C ASP A 75 0.14 -0.19 16.00
N ILE A 76 0.40 -0.36 14.71
CA ILE A 76 0.68 -1.66 14.09
C ILE A 76 2.15 -1.71 13.69
N ASP A 77 2.84 -2.76 14.12
CA ASP A 77 4.21 -2.98 13.68
C ASP A 77 4.22 -3.43 12.21
N ARG A 78 4.98 -2.71 11.38
CA ARG A 78 5.16 -3.06 9.97
C ARG A 78 5.71 -4.47 9.76
N MET A 79 6.41 -5.01 10.75
CA MET A 79 6.96 -6.36 10.70
C MET A 79 5.89 -7.46 10.82
N ASP A 80 4.67 -7.11 11.24
CA ASP A 80 3.57 -8.05 11.38
C ASP A 80 2.66 -8.12 10.15
N VAL A 81 2.89 -7.27 9.15
CA VAL A 81 2.06 -7.19 7.95
C VAL A 81 2.32 -8.38 7.03
N ASP A 82 1.27 -9.12 6.71
CA ASP A 82 1.35 -10.29 5.82
C ASP A 82 1.22 -9.90 4.34
N LEU A 83 0.41 -8.88 4.05
CA LEU A 83 0.12 -8.43 2.68
C LEU A 83 0.05 -6.92 2.64
N TRP A 84 0.80 -6.33 1.72
CA TRP A 84 0.85 -4.90 1.47
C TRP A 84 0.16 -4.56 0.17
N PHE A 85 -0.82 -3.66 0.22
CA PHE A 85 -1.35 -3.00 -0.97
C PHE A 85 -0.66 -1.65 -1.12
N VAL A 86 0.21 -1.53 -2.11
CA VAL A 86 1.10 -0.39 -2.30
C VAL A 86 0.52 0.51 -3.39
N PRO A 87 0.38 1.81 -3.15
CA PRO A 87 -0.08 2.72 -4.19
C PRO A 87 0.98 2.84 -5.30
N ALA A 88 0.53 2.93 -6.54
CA ALA A 88 1.42 3.07 -7.68
C ALA A 88 0.76 3.90 -8.79
N LEU A 89 1.52 4.81 -9.38
CA LEU A 89 1.14 5.54 -10.58
C LEU A 89 1.55 4.77 -11.85
N GLY A 90 2.53 3.90 -11.71
CA GLY A 90 2.99 3.01 -12.76
C GLY A 90 3.82 1.88 -12.18
N ALA A 91 3.94 0.79 -12.91
CA ALA A 91 4.78 -0.34 -12.53
C ALA A 91 5.33 -1.04 -13.77
N ALA A 92 6.41 -1.76 -13.60
CA ALA A 92 7.03 -2.57 -14.64
C ALA A 92 7.15 -4.03 -14.20
N ARG A 93 7.29 -4.92 -15.17
CA ARG A 93 7.42 -6.36 -14.91
C ARG A 93 8.68 -6.75 -14.15
N SER A 94 9.61 -5.81 -13.99
CA SER A 94 10.76 -5.99 -13.09
C SER A 94 10.38 -5.95 -11.61
N GLY A 95 9.16 -5.52 -11.29
CA GLY A 95 8.71 -5.22 -9.92
C GLY A 95 8.97 -3.78 -9.49
N ALA A 96 9.54 -2.95 -10.37
CA ALA A 96 9.72 -1.53 -10.12
C ALA A 96 8.39 -0.80 -10.17
N ARG A 97 8.23 0.24 -9.36
CA ARG A 97 7.03 1.07 -9.36
C ARG A 97 7.38 2.56 -9.34
N ILE A 98 6.45 3.35 -9.85
CA ILE A 98 6.46 4.80 -9.73
C ILE A 98 5.42 5.18 -8.68
N GLY A 99 5.88 5.87 -7.62
CA GLY A 99 5.02 6.48 -6.62
C GLY A 99 4.97 8.00 -6.79
N HIS A 100 4.48 8.70 -5.76
CA HIS A 100 4.34 10.17 -5.76
C HIS A 100 5.65 10.94 -5.49
N GLY A 101 6.78 10.26 -5.40
CA GLY A 101 8.11 10.86 -5.28
C GLY A 101 8.61 11.15 -3.87
N ALA A 102 7.78 11.07 -2.84
CA ALA A 102 8.19 11.36 -1.47
C ALA A 102 8.91 10.20 -0.75
N GLY A 103 8.86 8.99 -1.30
CA GLY A 103 9.58 7.82 -0.79
C GLY A 103 9.01 7.23 0.49
N TYR A 104 7.79 7.56 0.87
CA TYR A 104 7.15 7.03 2.09
C TYR A 104 7.07 5.51 2.10
N TYR A 105 6.60 4.91 1.00
CA TYR A 105 6.47 3.45 0.91
C TYR A 105 7.82 2.75 0.80
N ASP A 106 8.78 3.30 0.07
CA ASP A 106 10.11 2.71 0.01
C ASP A 106 10.77 2.64 1.39
N ARG A 107 10.54 3.64 2.23
CA ARG A 107 11.04 3.63 3.62
C ARG A 107 10.34 2.63 4.51
N ILE A 108 9.00 2.60 4.50
CA ILE A 108 8.26 1.69 5.39
C ILE A 108 8.39 0.24 4.96
N LEU A 109 8.58 -0.02 3.68
CA LEU A 109 8.74 -1.36 3.12
C LEU A 109 10.16 -1.89 3.28
N ALA A 110 11.16 -1.03 3.50
CA ALA A 110 12.56 -1.46 3.61
C ALA A 110 12.74 -2.48 4.73
N GLY A 111 13.14 -3.69 4.38
CA GLY A 111 13.31 -4.80 5.32
C GLY A 111 12.02 -5.36 5.90
N ALA A 112 10.85 -4.87 5.51
CA ALA A 112 9.58 -5.39 5.99
C ALA A 112 9.25 -6.71 5.29
N PRO A 113 8.77 -7.73 6.03
CA PRO A 113 8.26 -8.95 5.45
C PRO A 113 6.90 -8.72 4.79
N GLY A 114 6.32 -9.78 4.29
CA GLY A 114 4.99 -9.74 3.67
C GLY A 114 5.05 -9.55 2.17
N PHE A 115 3.97 -9.95 1.54
CA PHE A 115 3.80 -9.89 0.08
C PHE A 115 3.38 -8.47 -0.34
N LYS A 116 4.02 -7.91 -1.35
CA LYS A 116 3.81 -6.53 -1.79
C LYS A 116 3.12 -6.51 -3.16
N ALA A 117 1.87 -6.09 -3.17
CA ALA A 117 1.07 -5.99 -4.39
C ALA A 117 0.72 -4.53 -4.68
N ALA A 118 0.89 -4.10 -5.91
CA ALA A 118 0.39 -2.81 -6.37
C ALA A 118 -0.91 -2.97 -7.15
N LEU A 119 -1.81 -2.01 -6.97
CA LEU A 119 -3.06 -1.91 -7.72
C LEU A 119 -2.90 -0.78 -8.72
N LEU A 120 -3.10 -1.07 -10.00
CA LEU A 120 -3.00 -0.05 -11.05
C LEU A 120 -3.78 -0.47 -12.30
N PRO A 121 -4.20 0.50 -13.14
CA PRO A 121 -4.76 0.18 -14.43
C PRO A 121 -3.74 -0.51 -15.32
N GLN A 122 -4.19 -1.42 -16.19
CA GLN A 122 -3.35 -2.09 -17.18
C GLN A 122 -2.57 -1.07 -18.03
N ALA A 123 -3.18 0.04 -18.37
CA ALA A 123 -2.55 1.11 -19.13
C ALA A 123 -1.36 1.77 -18.44
N CYS A 124 -1.21 1.59 -17.12
CA CYS A 124 -0.10 2.11 -16.35
C CYS A 124 1.05 1.12 -16.15
N LEU A 125 0.96 -0.06 -16.76
CA LEU A 125 2.10 -0.97 -16.88
C LEU A 125 3.07 -0.43 -17.93
N LEU A 126 4.32 -0.26 -17.54
CA LEU A 126 5.40 0.27 -18.36
C LEU A 126 6.38 -0.84 -18.72
N ASP A 127 7.04 -0.72 -19.88
CA ASP A 127 8.02 -1.70 -20.29
C ASP A 127 9.26 -1.68 -19.41
N HIS A 128 9.66 -0.50 -18.95
CA HIS A 128 10.85 -0.32 -18.15
C HIS A 128 10.70 0.84 -17.17
N ILE A 129 11.10 0.60 -15.93
CA ILE A 129 11.27 1.61 -14.88
C ILE A 129 12.65 1.35 -14.27
N PRO A 130 13.53 2.35 -14.19
CA PRO A 130 14.83 2.18 -13.54
C PRO A 130 14.65 1.79 -12.06
N LEU A 131 15.43 0.79 -11.62
CA LEU A 131 15.50 0.39 -10.21
C LEU A 131 16.76 0.94 -9.60
N GLU A 132 16.61 1.63 -8.47
CA GLU A 132 17.72 2.06 -7.63
C GLU A 132 17.92 1.08 -6.48
N PRO A 133 19.13 1.02 -5.85
CA PRO A 133 19.40 0.04 -4.80
C PRO A 133 18.49 0.12 -3.58
N HIS A 134 17.91 1.31 -3.28
CA HIS A 134 17.00 1.50 -2.16
C HIS A 134 15.53 1.22 -2.49
N ASP A 135 15.22 0.98 -3.76
CA ASP A 135 13.85 0.71 -4.18
C ASP A 135 13.42 -0.68 -3.77
N VAL A 136 12.21 -0.79 -3.21
CA VAL A 136 11.63 -2.07 -2.85
C VAL A 136 10.79 -2.59 -4.01
N ARG A 137 11.10 -3.81 -4.44
CA ARG A 137 10.40 -4.43 -5.56
C ARG A 137 9.03 -4.97 -5.14
N LEU A 138 8.08 -4.88 -6.04
CA LEU A 138 6.76 -5.50 -5.89
C LEU A 138 6.86 -7.01 -6.11
N ASP A 139 6.01 -7.75 -5.41
CA ASP A 139 5.82 -9.19 -5.61
C ASP A 139 4.69 -9.49 -6.62
N ALA A 140 3.79 -8.54 -6.83
CA ALA A 140 2.74 -8.64 -7.84
C ALA A 140 2.21 -7.27 -8.25
N MET A 141 1.64 -7.20 -9.46
CA MET A 141 0.80 -6.11 -9.93
C MET A 141 -0.60 -6.65 -10.19
N VAL A 142 -1.61 -5.95 -9.73
CA VAL A 142 -3.02 -6.32 -9.93
C VAL A 142 -3.68 -5.26 -10.78
N THR A 143 -4.21 -5.68 -11.91
CA THR A 143 -4.91 -4.81 -12.87
C THR A 143 -6.30 -5.36 -13.15
N GLU A 144 -7.10 -4.62 -13.95
CA GLU A 144 -8.39 -5.10 -14.42
C GLU A 144 -8.28 -6.37 -15.30
N SER A 145 -7.08 -6.66 -15.81
CA SER A 145 -6.82 -7.86 -16.64
C SER A 145 -6.32 -9.06 -15.82
N GLY A 146 -6.07 -8.88 -14.53
CA GLY A 146 -5.64 -9.96 -13.63
C GLY A 146 -4.37 -9.65 -12.86
N VAL A 147 -3.82 -10.69 -12.27
CA VAL A 147 -2.59 -10.62 -11.46
C VAL A 147 -1.38 -10.90 -12.34
N ILE A 148 -0.39 -10.04 -12.25
CA ILE A 148 0.87 -10.14 -12.99
C ILE A 148 2.00 -10.32 -11.97
N LEU A 149 2.77 -11.39 -12.12
CA LEU A 149 3.97 -11.62 -11.32
C LEU A 149 5.18 -11.04 -12.03
N PRO A 150 6.10 -10.42 -11.29
CA PRO A 150 7.34 -9.91 -11.88
C PRO A 150 8.20 -11.01 -12.47
N TYR A 151 9.06 -10.66 -13.41
CA TYR A 151 10.13 -11.56 -13.86
C TYR A 151 11.15 -11.74 -12.73
N LEU A 152 11.58 -12.95 -12.58
CA LEU A 152 12.69 -13.31 -11.69
C LEU A 152 14.04 -12.92 -12.29
#